data_188b62b1c784b2b10a8cc80eec9ed741
#
_entry.id   188b62b1c784b2b10a8cc80eec9ed741
#
_cell.length_a   1.000
_cell.length_b   1.000
_cell.length_c   1.000
_cell.angle_alpha   90.00
_cell.angle_beta   90.00
_cell.angle_gamma   90.00
#
_symmetry.space_group_name_H-M   'P 1'
#
loop_
_entity.id
_entity.type
_entity.pdbx_description
1 polymer ?
#
loop_
_entity_poly.entity_id
_entity_poly.type
_entity_poly.pdbx_seq_one_letter_code
_entity_poly.pdbx_strand_id
1 'polypeptide(L)'
;MKLNKDHVSAPKFNILFFIIVFCVLLSSLFATNSSFGQDNLRKAEKSFRDWSVFVSKDDPEMCFIASQSIKGEAFRNNQKLSSVNREKGTLYIIKILSKDSEHEGTFYAGYPLQVGSKAILEIDNKEKIVFFAHPSPKAKAEKDHAWAQKYDQKKLVDYLKKGSKAVMSAISHRNTVTKDTFMLTGFSDALSELEKRCKAN
;
A
#
# COMPACT_ATOMS: atom_id res chain seq x y z
N MET A 1 9.76 -88.39 30.61
CA MET A 1 9.67 -87.59 29.37
C MET A 1 9.33 -86.15 29.77
N LYS A 2 10.37 -85.27 29.85
CA LYS A 2 10.22 -83.91 30.33
C LYS A 2 10.12 -82.97 29.10
N LEU A 3 9.03 -82.24 28.96
CA LEU A 3 8.84 -81.21 27.94
C LEU A 3 9.53 -79.96 28.42
N ASN A 4 10.45 -79.51 27.61
CA ASN A 4 11.17 -78.25 27.78
C ASN A 4 10.28 -77.09 27.24
N LYS A 5 9.97 -76.10 28.08
CA LYS A 5 9.24 -74.92 27.71
C LYS A 5 10.25 -73.84 27.39
N ASP A 6 10.51 -73.61 26.12
CA ASP A 6 11.33 -72.46 25.67
C ASP A 6 10.52 -71.14 25.79
N HIS A 7 10.98 -70.31 26.69
CA HIS A 7 10.47 -68.92 26.85
C HIS A 7 10.96 -68.10 25.67
N VAL A 8 10.07 -67.83 24.74
CA VAL A 8 10.31 -66.78 23.69
C VAL A 8 10.08 -65.40 24.33
N SER A 9 11.17 -64.68 24.54
CA SER A 9 11.15 -63.29 25.00
C SER A 9 10.65 -62.40 23.88
N ALA A 10 9.50 -61.73 24.07
CA ALA A 10 9.00 -60.73 23.16
C ALA A 10 9.90 -59.46 23.17
N PRO A 11 10.18 -58.85 22.03
CA PRO A 11 10.99 -57.63 21.97
C PRO A 11 10.27 -56.50 22.70
N LYS A 12 10.95 -55.85 23.65
CA LYS A 12 10.47 -54.63 24.29
C LYS A 12 10.46 -53.51 23.25
N PHE A 13 9.32 -53.27 22.69
CA PHE A 13 9.08 -52.16 21.74
C PHE A 13 9.23 -50.83 22.48
N ASN A 14 10.21 -50.04 22.08
CA ASN A 14 10.55 -48.78 22.76
C ASN A 14 9.55 -47.72 22.34
N ILE A 15 8.41 -47.62 23.06
CA ILE A 15 7.30 -46.71 22.83
C ILE A 15 7.80 -45.26 22.73
N LEU A 16 8.88 -44.93 23.46
CA LEU A 16 9.48 -43.61 23.45
C LEU A 16 10.06 -43.25 22.07
N PHE A 17 10.63 -44.25 21.36
CA PHE A 17 11.19 -44.04 20.02
C PHE A 17 10.09 -43.74 18.98
N PHE A 18 8.94 -44.43 19.08
CA PHE A 18 7.78 -44.15 18.20
C PHE A 18 7.13 -42.82 18.47
N ILE A 19 7.08 -42.36 19.72
CA ILE A 19 6.54 -41.03 20.06
C ILE A 19 7.43 -39.95 19.48
N ILE A 20 8.75 -40.07 19.55
CA ILE A 20 9.70 -39.09 19.00
C ILE A 20 9.60 -39.05 17.47
N VAL A 21 9.55 -40.20 16.80
CA VAL A 21 9.41 -40.27 15.34
C VAL A 21 8.07 -39.69 14.87
N PHE A 22 7.00 -39.93 15.61
CA PHE A 22 5.66 -39.41 15.30
C PHE A 22 5.57 -37.91 15.52
N CYS A 23 6.20 -37.36 16.57
CA CYS A 23 6.29 -35.89 16.75
C CYS A 23 7.11 -35.17 15.69
N VAL A 24 8.18 -35.80 15.18
CA VAL A 24 8.99 -35.22 14.09
C VAL A 24 8.24 -35.24 12.75
N LEU A 25 7.42 -36.30 12.51
CA LEU A 25 6.58 -36.37 11.32
C LEU A 25 5.38 -35.38 11.36
N LEU A 26 4.83 -35.10 12.54
CA LEU A 26 3.77 -34.12 12.71
C LEU A 26 4.28 -32.68 12.59
N SER A 27 5.52 -32.38 12.98
CA SER A 27 6.09 -31.04 12.84
C SER A 27 6.41 -30.66 11.38
N SER A 28 6.59 -31.62 10.48
CA SER A 28 6.77 -31.37 9.04
C SER A 28 5.47 -31.07 8.29
N LEU A 29 4.30 -31.35 8.87
CA LEU A 29 3.00 -31.09 8.26
C LEU A 29 2.47 -29.67 8.56
N PHE A 30 3.07 -28.92 9.50
CA PHE A 30 2.69 -27.55 9.81
C PHE A 30 3.58 -26.48 9.17
N ALA A 31 4.54 -26.87 8.35
CA ALA A 31 5.27 -25.94 7.47
C ALA A 31 4.46 -25.69 6.17
N THR A 32 3.16 -25.48 6.27
CA THR A 32 2.45 -24.73 5.24
C THR A 32 2.86 -23.29 5.43
N ASN A 33 3.91 -22.89 4.72
CA ASN A 33 4.14 -21.50 4.41
C ASN A 33 2.85 -20.98 3.79
N SER A 34 2.01 -20.36 4.61
CA SER A 34 0.98 -19.46 4.14
C SER A 34 1.72 -18.28 3.53
N SER A 35 2.19 -18.49 2.31
CA SER A 35 2.52 -17.42 1.37
C SER A 35 1.19 -16.77 0.99
N PHE A 36 0.49 -16.22 2.00
CA PHE A 36 -0.58 -15.28 1.77
C PHE A 36 0.06 -14.04 1.16
N GLY A 37 -0.07 -13.99 -0.18
CA GLY A 37 -0.08 -12.75 -0.92
C GLY A 37 0.92 -11.71 -0.41
N GLN A 38 2.25 -11.93 -0.57
CA GLN A 38 3.06 -10.83 -0.98
C GLN A 38 2.52 -10.47 -2.36
N ASP A 39 1.43 -9.67 -2.33
CA ASP A 39 1.01 -8.88 -3.46
C ASP A 39 2.26 -8.39 -4.13
N ASN A 40 2.35 -8.60 -5.42
CA ASN A 40 3.38 -8.09 -6.29
C ASN A 40 3.55 -6.59 -6.01
N LEU A 41 4.31 -6.25 -4.97
CA LEU A 41 4.80 -4.91 -4.74
C LEU A 41 5.63 -4.61 -5.98
N ARG A 42 4.98 -3.94 -6.93
CA ARG A 42 5.59 -3.61 -8.21
C ARG A 42 6.89 -2.91 -7.90
N LYS A 43 7.98 -3.55 -8.28
CA LYS A 43 9.30 -2.98 -8.09
C LYS A 43 9.34 -1.67 -8.85
N ALA A 44 9.77 -0.60 -8.19
CA ALA A 44 9.97 0.68 -8.85
C ALA A 44 10.94 0.49 -10.02
N GLU A 45 10.56 0.94 -11.21
CA GLU A 45 11.41 0.92 -12.39
C GLU A 45 12.58 1.90 -12.24
N LYS A 46 12.32 3.05 -11.63
CA LYS A 46 13.29 4.09 -11.36
C LYS A 46 12.83 5.01 -10.24
N SER A 47 13.76 5.51 -9.45
CA SER A 47 13.47 6.45 -8.36
C SER A 47 14.22 7.76 -8.57
N PHE A 48 13.55 8.86 -8.21
CA PHE A 48 14.03 10.24 -8.29
C PHE A 48 13.78 10.89 -6.94
N ARG A 49 14.75 10.77 -6.02
CA ARG A 49 14.64 11.25 -4.63
C ARG A 49 13.37 10.70 -3.92
N ASP A 50 12.36 11.55 -3.69
CA ASP A 50 11.14 11.21 -2.97
C ASP A 50 10.06 10.56 -3.86
N TRP A 51 10.29 10.46 -5.18
CA TRP A 51 9.34 9.93 -6.16
C TRP A 51 9.89 8.72 -6.89
N SER A 52 9.05 7.72 -7.11
CA SER A 52 9.38 6.50 -7.85
C SER A 52 8.41 6.28 -9.01
N VAL A 53 8.93 5.74 -10.12
CA VAL A 53 8.18 5.43 -11.35
C VAL A 53 7.86 3.95 -11.37
N PHE A 54 6.63 3.62 -11.73
CA PHE A 54 6.12 2.27 -11.85
C PHE A 54 5.41 2.11 -13.20
N VAL A 55 5.63 0.97 -13.84
CA VAL A 55 4.99 0.61 -15.10
C VAL A 55 4.21 -0.68 -14.86
N SER A 56 2.91 -0.67 -15.14
CA SER A 56 2.10 -1.86 -15.15
C SER A 56 2.04 -2.44 -16.56
N LYS A 57 2.14 -3.75 -16.65
CA LYS A 57 1.93 -4.51 -17.90
C LYS A 57 0.55 -5.19 -17.90
N ASP A 58 -0.21 -5.01 -16.83
CA ASP A 58 -1.56 -5.56 -16.71
C ASP A 58 -2.53 -4.71 -17.53
N ASP A 59 -3.63 -5.28 -17.93
CA ASP A 59 -4.69 -4.60 -18.68
C ASP A 59 -5.70 -3.91 -17.73
N PRO A 60 -5.99 -2.60 -17.86
CA PRO A 60 -5.37 -1.67 -18.81
C PRO A 60 -3.94 -1.32 -18.40
N GLU A 61 -3.05 -1.24 -19.37
CA GLU A 61 -1.69 -0.78 -19.10
C GLU A 61 -1.72 0.60 -18.48
N MET A 62 -1.14 0.73 -17.30
CA MET A 62 -1.02 2.00 -16.61
C MET A 62 0.40 2.22 -16.12
N CYS A 63 0.78 3.46 -16.10
CA CYS A 63 2.02 3.90 -15.47
C CYS A 63 1.67 4.91 -14.39
N PHE A 64 2.47 4.95 -13.34
CA PHE A 64 2.28 5.93 -12.30
C PHE A 64 3.59 6.32 -11.65
N ILE A 65 3.61 7.47 -11.05
CA ILE A 65 4.63 7.87 -10.09
C ILE A 65 3.98 7.93 -8.71
N ALA A 66 4.78 7.61 -7.69
CA ALA A 66 4.31 7.59 -6.32
C ALA A 66 5.36 8.17 -5.36
N SER A 67 4.87 8.83 -4.32
CA SER A 67 5.66 9.28 -3.17
C SER A 67 4.97 8.90 -1.88
N GLN A 68 5.72 8.37 -0.92
CA GLN A 68 5.23 8.10 0.42
C GLN A 68 5.43 9.30 1.34
N SER A 69 4.51 9.50 2.28
CA SER A 69 4.64 10.56 3.27
C SER A 69 5.89 10.36 4.13
N ILE A 70 6.66 11.43 4.31
CA ILE A 70 7.84 11.47 5.20
C ILE A 70 7.44 11.68 6.65
N LYS A 71 6.23 12.22 6.89
CA LYS A 71 5.68 12.48 8.21
C LYS A 71 4.17 12.32 8.17
N GLY A 72 3.61 11.59 9.15
CA GLY A 72 2.19 11.46 9.38
C GLY A 72 1.81 11.94 10.77
N GLU A 73 0.79 12.78 10.89
CA GLU A 73 0.23 13.25 12.14
C GLU A 73 -1.27 12.95 12.18
N ALA A 74 -1.82 12.74 13.37
CA ALA A 74 -3.24 12.51 13.56
C ALA A 74 -3.78 13.30 14.74
N PHE A 75 -5.01 13.78 14.60
CA PHE A 75 -5.69 14.63 15.57
C PHE A 75 -7.11 14.14 15.80
N ARG A 76 -7.55 14.12 17.05
CA ARG A 76 -8.93 13.86 17.42
C ARG A 76 -9.37 14.91 18.45
N ASN A 77 -10.52 15.53 18.21
CA ASN A 77 -11.01 16.65 19.03
C ASN A 77 -9.94 17.75 19.23
N ASN A 78 -9.23 18.09 18.13
CA ASN A 78 -8.13 19.05 18.08
C ASN A 78 -6.89 18.66 18.93
N GLN A 79 -6.87 17.49 19.54
CA GLN A 79 -5.71 16.99 20.27
C GLN A 79 -4.88 16.07 19.36
N LYS A 80 -3.57 16.29 19.34
CA LYS A 80 -2.63 15.43 18.62
C LYS A 80 -2.52 14.08 19.33
N LEU A 81 -2.66 13.00 18.56
CA LEU A 81 -2.47 11.64 19.05
C LEU A 81 -0.96 11.32 19.10
N SER A 82 -0.53 10.64 20.16
CA SER A 82 0.88 10.27 20.36
C SER A 82 1.38 9.27 19.30
N SER A 83 0.51 8.35 18.90
CA SER A 83 0.78 7.38 17.84
C SER A 83 -0.51 6.92 17.18
N VAL A 84 -0.41 6.51 15.92
CA VAL A 84 -1.47 5.83 15.17
C VAL A 84 -0.86 4.67 14.40
N ASN A 85 -1.44 3.49 14.53
CA ASN A 85 -1.05 2.34 13.73
C ASN A 85 -1.75 2.41 12.36
N ARG A 86 -1.03 2.84 11.34
CA ARG A 86 -1.49 2.90 9.96
C ARG A 86 -0.32 2.81 8.99
N GLU A 87 -0.60 2.43 7.78
CA GLU A 87 0.36 2.54 6.69
C GLU A 87 0.65 4.02 6.36
N LYS A 88 1.78 4.27 5.70
CA LYS A 88 2.13 5.61 5.24
C LYS A 88 1.17 6.05 4.15
N GLY A 89 0.71 7.28 4.24
CA GLY A 89 -0.01 7.91 3.14
C GLY A 89 0.85 7.94 1.88
N THR A 90 0.25 7.69 0.73
CA THR A 90 0.95 7.69 -0.57
C THR A 90 0.19 8.55 -1.57
N LEU A 91 0.91 9.43 -2.24
CA LEU A 91 0.38 10.27 -3.32
C LEU A 91 0.81 9.68 -4.66
N TYR A 92 -0.16 9.47 -5.55
CA TYR A 92 0.03 8.91 -6.89
C TYR A 92 -0.34 9.94 -7.96
N ILE A 93 0.40 9.92 -9.06
CA ILE A 93 -0.03 10.51 -10.34
C ILE A 93 -0.01 9.38 -11.35
N ILE A 94 -1.19 9.05 -11.88
CA ILE A 94 -1.44 7.87 -12.70
C ILE A 94 -1.69 8.32 -14.14
N LYS A 95 -1.16 7.59 -15.11
CA LYS A 95 -1.46 7.69 -16.53
C LYS A 95 -1.96 6.35 -17.03
N ILE A 96 -3.19 6.32 -17.58
CA ILE A 96 -3.81 5.12 -18.14
C ILE A 96 -3.67 5.22 -19.66
N LEU A 97 -2.97 4.26 -20.29
CA LEU A 97 -2.62 4.33 -21.72
C LEU A 97 -3.82 4.15 -22.66
N SER A 98 -4.82 3.40 -22.23
CA SER A 98 -6.06 3.18 -23.02
C SER A 98 -7.01 4.37 -23.04
N LYS A 99 -6.76 5.39 -22.22
CA LYS A 99 -7.51 6.63 -22.19
C LYS A 99 -6.60 7.74 -22.71
N ASP A 100 -7.10 8.58 -23.58
CA ASP A 100 -6.49 9.85 -23.99
C ASP A 100 -6.40 10.79 -22.76
N SER A 101 -5.72 10.29 -21.72
CA SER A 101 -5.91 10.74 -20.36
C SER A 101 -4.86 11.74 -19.96
N GLU A 102 -5.37 12.82 -19.47
CA GLU A 102 -4.69 13.63 -18.47
C GLU A 102 -4.26 12.74 -17.28
N HIS A 103 -3.28 13.18 -16.53
CA HIS A 103 -2.83 12.49 -15.32
C HIS A 103 -3.92 12.48 -14.25
N GLU A 104 -4.12 11.35 -13.59
CA GLU A 104 -5.06 11.23 -12.46
C GLU A 104 -4.32 11.28 -11.13
N GLY A 105 -4.65 12.26 -10.28
CA GLY A 105 -4.14 12.36 -8.91
C GLY A 105 -4.94 11.49 -7.96
N THR A 106 -4.26 10.60 -7.24
CA THR A 106 -4.88 9.70 -6.25
C THR A 106 -4.08 9.72 -4.95
N PHE A 107 -4.78 9.71 -3.83
CA PHE A 107 -4.20 9.62 -2.49
C PHE A 107 -4.65 8.34 -1.79
N TYR A 108 -3.69 7.51 -1.38
CA TYR A 108 -3.90 6.38 -0.47
C TYR A 108 -3.65 6.83 0.96
N ALA A 109 -4.63 6.67 1.82
CA ALA A 109 -4.55 7.15 3.20
C ALA A 109 -3.90 6.16 4.18
N GLY A 110 -3.85 4.86 3.83
CA GLY A 110 -3.41 3.78 4.73
C GLY A 110 -4.44 3.39 5.81
N TYR A 111 -5.68 3.87 5.67
CA TYR A 111 -6.82 3.57 6.54
C TYR A 111 -8.12 3.93 5.83
N PRO A 112 -9.27 3.37 6.24
CA PRO A 112 -10.57 3.74 5.67
C PRO A 112 -10.93 5.20 5.93
N LEU A 113 -11.16 5.96 4.86
CA LEU A 113 -11.60 7.34 4.88
C LEU A 113 -13.07 7.44 5.31
N GLN A 114 -13.46 8.60 5.78
CA GLN A 114 -14.88 8.92 5.97
C GLN A 114 -15.55 9.00 4.59
N VAL A 115 -16.65 8.26 4.44
CA VAL A 115 -17.39 8.14 3.17
C VAL A 115 -17.78 9.52 2.63
N GLY A 116 -17.46 9.78 1.36
CA GLY A 116 -17.78 11.04 0.67
C GLY A 116 -17.06 12.27 1.22
N SER A 117 -16.09 12.11 2.14
CA SER A 117 -15.35 13.23 2.68
C SER A 117 -14.37 13.83 1.69
N LYS A 118 -13.94 15.06 1.97
CA LYS A 118 -12.89 15.75 1.23
C LYS A 118 -11.55 15.52 1.90
N ALA A 119 -10.52 15.24 1.11
CA ALA A 119 -9.13 15.37 1.51
C ALA A 119 -8.51 16.56 0.78
N ILE A 120 -7.71 17.36 1.47
CA ILE A 120 -7.18 18.62 0.94
C ILE A 120 -5.67 18.51 0.88
N LEU A 121 -5.12 18.59 -0.34
CA LEU A 121 -3.69 18.71 -0.59
C LEU A 121 -3.34 20.20 -0.63
N GLU A 122 -2.52 20.65 0.31
CA GLU A 122 -2.00 22.00 0.37
C GLU A 122 -0.52 21.99 0.00
N ILE A 123 -0.14 22.77 -1.04
CA ILE A 123 1.22 22.87 -1.56
C ILE A 123 1.82 24.20 -1.09
N ASP A 124 2.97 24.15 -0.40
CA ASP A 124 3.74 25.26 0.13
C ASP A 124 2.89 26.27 0.95
N ASN A 125 1.84 25.80 1.63
CA ASN A 125 0.87 26.58 2.39
C ASN A 125 0.13 27.67 1.56
N LYS A 126 0.04 27.50 0.25
CA LYS A 126 -0.56 28.46 -0.68
C LYS A 126 -1.66 27.85 -1.54
N GLU A 127 -1.28 26.85 -2.33
CA GLU A 127 -2.17 26.28 -3.33
C GLU A 127 -2.92 25.07 -2.75
N LYS A 128 -4.18 24.91 -3.12
CA LYS A 128 -5.03 23.81 -2.61
C LYS A 128 -5.70 23.07 -3.74
N ILE A 129 -5.66 21.75 -3.64
CA ILE A 129 -6.39 20.81 -4.50
C ILE A 129 -7.26 19.92 -3.60
N VAL A 130 -8.51 19.72 -4.01
CA VAL A 130 -9.46 18.89 -3.28
C VAL A 130 -9.52 17.50 -3.91
N PHE A 131 -9.37 16.50 -3.07
CA PHE A 131 -9.59 15.09 -3.39
C PHE A 131 -10.88 14.63 -2.69
N PHE A 132 -11.55 13.64 -3.26
CA PHE A 132 -12.81 13.14 -2.74
C PHE A 132 -12.70 11.64 -2.45
N ALA A 133 -13.06 11.24 -1.22
CA ALA A 133 -13.27 9.85 -0.87
C ALA A 133 -14.55 9.33 -1.55
N HIS A 134 -14.57 8.04 -1.89
CA HIS A 134 -15.70 7.45 -2.59
C HIS A 134 -17.01 7.60 -1.78
N PRO A 135 -18.13 8.03 -2.42
CA PRO A 135 -19.38 8.29 -1.71
C PRO A 135 -20.13 7.01 -1.31
N SER A 136 -19.80 5.87 -1.91
CA SER A 136 -20.43 4.57 -1.62
C SER A 136 -19.44 3.43 -1.86
N PRO A 137 -18.38 3.32 -1.03
CA PRO A 137 -17.28 2.40 -1.30
C PRO A 137 -17.68 0.94 -1.05
N LYS A 138 -17.43 0.07 -2.02
CA LYS A 138 -17.64 -1.38 -1.95
C LYS A 138 -16.32 -2.13 -1.77
N ALA A 139 -15.33 -1.83 -2.59
CA ALA A 139 -14.00 -2.44 -2.53
C ALA A 139 -13.10 -1.76 -1.48
N LYS A 140 -12.05 -2.46 -1.01
CA LYS A 140 -11.06 -1.90 -0.08
C LYS A 140 -10.39 -0.65 -0.64
N ALA A 141 -9.97 -0.68 -1.90
CA ALA A 141 -9.34 0.46 -2.56
C ALA A 141 -10.25 1.71 -2.61
N GLU A 142 -11.56 1.52 -2.70
CA GLU A 142 -12.53 2.63 -2.65
C GLU A 142 -12.68 3.22 -1.24
N LYS A 143 -12.36 2.44 -0.19
CA LYS A 143 -12.48 2.88 1.20
C LYS A 143 -11.30 3.71 1.67
N ASP A 144 -10.11 3.42 1.19
CA ASP A 144 -8.86 4.01 1.68
C ASP A 144 -8.17 4.96 0.68
N HIS A 145 -8.84 5.25 -0.45
CA HIS A 145 -8.35 6.20 -1.45
C HIS A 145 -9.26 7.41 -1.61
N ALA A 146 -8.66 8.52 -2.06
CA ALA A 146 -9.35 9.72 -2.51
C ALA A 146 -8.75 10.17 -3.86
N TRP A 147 -9.59 10.77 -4.71
CA TRP A 147 -9.25 11.15 -6.08
C TRP A 147 -9.43 12.64 -6.30
N ALA A 148 -8.48 13.27 -6.98
CA ALA A 148 -8.62 14.65 -7.44
C ALA A 148 -9.68 14.74 -8.55
N GLN A 149 -10.42 15.85 -8.58
CA GLN A 149 -11.43 16.09 -9.62
C GLN A 149 -10.79 16.22 -11.01
N LYS A 150 -11.50 15.74 -12.04
CA LYS A 150 -11.00 15.78 -13.42
C LYS A 150 -10.54 17.16 -13.86
N TYR A 151 -11.29 18.21 -13.55
CA TYR A 151 -10.95 19.60 -13.91
C TYR A 151 -9.76 20.18 -13.12
N ASP A 152 -9.33 19.55 -12.03
CA ASP A 152 -8.18 19.97 -11.23
C ASP A 152 -6.88 19.22 -11.60
N GLN A 153 -6.91 18.19 -12.45
CA GLN A 153 -5.76 17.32 -12.73
C GLN A 153 -4.55 18.12 -13.28
N LYS A 154 -4.80 18.95 -14.32
CA LYS A 154 -3.73 19.78 -14.87
C LYS A 154 -3.15 20.74 -13.84
N LYS A 155 -4.01 21.39 -13.07
CA LYS A 155 -3.65 22.32 -12.00
C LYS A 155 -2.84 21.63 -10.90
N LEU A 156 -3.23 20.40 -10.51
CA LEU A 156 -2.49 19.58 -9.57
C LEU A 156 -1.06 19.32 -10.03
N VAL A 157 -0.88 18.85 -11.27
CA VAL A 157 0.45 18.59 -11.83
C VAL A 157 1.29 19.86 -11.90
N ASP A 158 0.71 20.98 -12.32
CA ASP A 158 1.42 22.28 -12.40
C ASP A 158 1.87 22.77 -11.01
N TYR A 159 1.07 22.57 -9.98
CA TYR A 159 1.42 22.94 -8.61
C TYR A 159 2.48 22.01 -8.01
N LEU A 160 2.39 20.70 -8.26
CA LEU A 160 3.40 19.74 -7.80
C LEU A 160 4.76 19.96 -8.45
N LYS A 161 4.80 20.39 -9.73
CA LYS A 161 6.05 20.76 -10.43
C LYS A 161 6.76 21.98 -9.83
N LYS A 162 6.00 22.93 -9.32
CA LYS A 162 6.51 24.23 -8.82
C LYS A 162 6.75 24.21 -7.31
N GLY A 163 6.10 23.29 -6.58
CA GLY A 163 6.14 23.23 -5.14
C GLY A 163 7.37 22.50 -4.61
N SER A 164 7.62 22.72 -3.32
CA SER A 164 8.70 22.05 -2.56
C SER A 164 8.16 21.00 -1.61
N LYS A 165 6.99 21.24 -1.02
CA LYS A 165 6.36 20.41 -0.01
C LYS A 165 4.84 20.44 -0.17
N ALA A 166 4.21 19.30 0.04
CA ALA A 166 2.75 19.18 0.10
C ALA A 166 2.30 18.51 1.40
N VAL A 167 1.13 18.92 1.90
CA VAL A 167 0.48 18.34 3.07
C VAL A 167 -0.93 17.92 2.70
N MET A 168 -1.20 16.61 2.78
CA MET A 168 -2.54 16.07 2.61
C MET A 168 -3.24 15.99 3.94
N SER A 169 -4.38 16.66 4.07
CA SER A 169 -5.27 16.56 5.24
C SER A 169 -6.49 15.74 4.87
N ALA A 170 -6.80 14.68 5.64
CA ALA A 170 -7.92 13.78 5.39
C ALA A 170 -8.63 13.39 6.70
N ILE A 171 -9.84 12.87 6.60
CA ILE A 171 -10.64 12.43 7.74
C ILE A 171 -10.91 10.93 7.64
N SER A 172 -10.58 10.19 8.70
CA SER A 172 -10.86 8.75 8.77
C SER A 172 -12.35 8.49 9.11
N HIS A 173 -12.80 7.27 8.84
CA HIS A 173 -14.14 6.80 9.26
C HIS A 173 -14.39 6.90 10.78
N ARG A 174 -13.34 7.08 11.59
CA ARG A 174 -13.40 7.28 13.06
C ARG A 174 -13.30 8.75 13.46
N ASN A 175 -13.52 9.69 12.54
CA ASN A 175 -13.43 11.14 12.77
C ASN A 175 -12.04 11.59 13.26
N THR A 176 -10.98 10.88 12.87
CA THR A 176 -9.60 11.31 13.12
C THR A 176 -9.10 12.09 11.91
N VAL A 177 -8.68 13.34 12.11
CA VAL A 177 -8.03 14.15 11.07
C VAL A 177 -6.57 13.73 11.00
N THR A 178 -6.10 13.42 9.80
CA THR A 178 -4.68 13.14 9.57
C THR A 178 -4.05 14.23 8.72
N LYS A 179 -2.73 14.39 8.86
CA LYS A 179 -1.90 15.24 8.02
C LYS A 179 -0.67 14.45 7.57
N ASP A 180 -0.55 14.25 6.28
CA ASP A 180 0.55 13.53 5.65
C ASP A 180 1.41 14.50 4.85
N THR A 181 2.70 14.57 5.17
CA THR A 181 3.64 15.48 4.52
C THR A 181 4.45 14.74 3.46
N PHE A 182 4.50 15.30 2.27
CA PHE A 182 5.26 14.82 1.11
C PHE A 182 6.30 15.85 0.69
N MET A 183 7.49 15.39 0.32
CA MET A 183 8.46 16.21 -0.39
C MET A 183 8.21 16.11 -1.89
N LEU A 184 8.35 17.23 -2.58
CA LEU A 184 8.12 17.30 -4.03
C LEU A 184 9.43 17.23 -4.83
N THR A 185 10.56 17.06 -4.15
CA THR A 185 11.87 16.90 -4.79
C THR A 185 11.91 15.64 -5.64
N GLY A 186 12.23 15.80 -6.92
CA GLY A 186 12.24 14.70 -7.89
C GLY A 186 10.92 14.48 -8.63
N PHE A 187 9.86 15.20 -8.29
CA PHE A 187 8.55 15.08 -8.97
C PHE A 187 8.64 15.30 -10.48
N SER A 188 9.26 16.41 -10.91
CA SER A 188 9.37 16.75 -12.33
C SER A 188 10.20 15.74 -13.13
N ASP A 189 11.26 15.19 -12.53
CA ASP A 189 12.09 14.17 -13.15
C ASP A 189 11.34 12.84 -13.27
N ALA A 190 10.63 12.43 -12.19
CA ALA A 190 9.80 11.23 -12.19
C ALA A 190 8.67 11.34 -13.22
N LEU A 191 8.01 12.48 -13.31
CA LEU A 191 6.96 12.71 -14.30
C LEU A 191 7.51 12.67 -15.73
N SER A 192 8.67 13.26 -15.99
CA SER A 192 9.34 13.18 -17.29
C SER A 192 9.69 11.75 -17.69
N GLU A 193 10.14 10.94 -16.74
CA GLU A 193 10.43 9.52 -16.98
C GLU A 193 9.13 8.73 -17.23
N LEU A 194 8.05 9.02 -16.48
CA LEU A 194 6.72 8.46 -16.71
C LEU A 194 6.28 8.71 -18.16
N GLU A 195 6.38 9.95 -18.65
CA GLU A 195 5.98 10.32 -20.00
C GLU A 195 6.81 9.62 -21.09
N LYS A 196 8.09 9.36 -20.83
CA LYS A 196 8.94 8.60 -21.75
C LYS A 196 8.52 7.14 -21.88
N ARG A 197 8.17 6.51 -20.74
CA ARG A 197 7.84 5.08 -20.68
C ARG A 197 6.42 4.77 -21.09
N CYS A 198 5.52 5.70 -20.89
CA CYS A 198 4.08 5.54 -21.06
C CYS A 198 3.58 6.34 -22.25
N LYS A 199 4.19 6.09 -23.39
CA LYS A 199 3.67 6.55 -24.67
C LYS A 199 2.63 5.54 -25.16
N ALA A 200 1.45 6.01 -25.55
CA ALA A 200 0.53 5.22 -26.36
C ALA A 200 1.26 4.84 -27.66
N ASN A 201 1.31 3.55 -27.97
CA ASN A 201 1.81 3.05 -29.25
C ASN A 201 0.81 3.39 -30.35
#